data_67ccf71f7ef7a2dda5f2d3e248d6cc03
#
_entry.id   67ccf71f7ef7a2dda5f2d3e248d6cc03
#
_cell.length_a   1.000
_cell.length_b   1.000
_cell.length_c   1.000
_cell.angle_alpha   90.00
_cell.angle_beta   90.00
_cell.angle_gamma   90.00
#
_symmetry.space_group_name_H-M   'P 1'
#
loop_
_entity.id
_entity.type
_entity.pdbx_description
1 polymer ?
#
loop_
_entity_poly.entity_id
_entity_poly.type
_entity_poly.pdbx_seq_one_letter_code
_entity_poly.pdbx_strand_id
1 'polypeptide(L)'
;ESLNDSHKKFKSVVAEMWLEEGLCDVVLAVGDRRFPAHRVILSAASKFMRACLAGNFAEADQPLVNVTDISPDVFLLVLSFVYNNHIHVSESKLTALLEAACRFDVDVLQAKVEMAIADRLTPDNCLDAWKMANRMSAHILQDKAKSVAMSKFDDVARSAAVLTLSSNELAELVSSNMLVVNGEDVVFRTIEAWVNAQSPPPEMDVVTDLLGHVRVAHMKNKTILQESPLANKHSSVFLSAYAEIVDKKKTIRTRHRTLCVPPLEFDDLCKGLRVRVKADLAFVEKECKGIPPDATEKVGWNSDMKNALGEVFTVGRRTDTCLMGAKLDTKDKQGMTMNFIFPYTVLELVMDDSLDQMNSSTELT
;
A
#
# COMPACT_ATOMS: atom_id res chain seq x y z
N GLU A 1 -10.16 -22.98 -30.98
CA GLU A 1 -9.45 -23.03 -29.68
C GLU A 1 -8.72 -21.71 -29.51
N SER A 2 -9.00 -21.02 -28.41
CA SER A 2 -8.32 -19.74 -28.13
C SER A 2 -6.87 -20.00 -27.75
N LEU A 3 -5.96 -19.05 -28.03
CA LEU A 3 -4.55 -19.11 -27.59
C LEU A 3 -4.45 -19.40 -26.07
N ASN A 4 -5.42 -18.97 -25.31
CA ASN A 4 -5.50 -19.15 -23.86
C ASN A 4 -5.75 -20.65 -23.49
N ASP A 5 -6.52 -21.38 -24.29
CA ASP A 5 -6.80 -22.79 -24.06
C ASP A 5 -5.59 -23.67 -24.39
N SER A 6 -4.85 -23.33 -25.43
CA SER A 6 -3.59 -24.01 -25.80
C SER A 6 -2.52 -23.85 -24.71
N HIS A 7 -2.41 -22.65 -24.11
CA HIS A 7 -1.50 -22.42 -22.99
C HIS A 7 -1.87 -23.20 -21.72
N LYS A 8 -3.18 -23.29 -21.40
CA LYS A 8 -3.66 -24.10 -20.27
C LYS A 8 -3.35 -25.57 -20.47
N LYS A 9 -3.59 -26.10 -21.68
CA LYS A 9 -3.32 -27.48 -22.02
C LYS A 9 -1.82 -27.81 -21.93
N PHE A 10 -0.97 -26.93 -22.44
CA PHE A 10 0.49 -27.10 -22.32
C PHE A 10 0.94 -27.21 -20.86
N LYS A 11 0.46 -26.28 -20.00
CA LYS A 11 0.79 -26.30 -18.57
C LYS A 11 0.29 -27.56 -17.86
N SER A 12 -0.90 -28.06 -18.21
CA SER A 12 -1.44 -29.30 -17.65
C SER A 12 -0.53 -30.48 -17.97
N VAL A 13 -0.10 -30.60 -19.22
CA VAL A 13 0.82 -31.69 -19.66
C VAL A 13 2.16 -31.60 -18.93
N VAL A 14 2.74 -30.40 -18.77
CA VAL A 14 4.01 -30.22 -18.05
C VAL A 14 3.87 -30.59 -16.59
N ALA A 15 2.73 -30.27 -15.95
CA ALA A 15 2.46 -30.66 -14.58
C ALA A 15 2.28 -32.17 -14.41
N GLU A 16 1.60 -32.83 -15.36
CA GLU A 16 1.46 -34.29 -15.40
C GLU A 16 2.82 -34.98 -15.53
N MET A 17 3.68 -34.51 -16.47
CA MET A 17 5.04 -35.02 -16.63
C MET A 17 5.87 -34.89 -15.34
N TRP A 18 5.72 -33.80 -14.61
CA TRP A 18 6.39 -33.63 -13.32
C TRP A 18 5.90 -34.62 -12.27
N LEU A 19 4.59 -34.84 -12.19
CA LEU A 19 4.00 -35.79 -11.24
C LEU A 19 4.40 -37.25 -11.54
N GLU A 20 4.59 -37.59 -12.81
CA GLU A 20 5.05 -38.89 -13.27
C GLU A 20 6.58 -39.01 -13.28
N GLU A 21 7.30 -37.99 -12.84
CA GLU A 21 8.78 -37.88 -12.88
C GLU A 21 9.36 -38.06 -14.30
N GLY A 22 8.51 -37.87 -15.31
CA GLY A 22 8.86 -38.03 -16.72
C GLY A 22 9.80 -36.94 -17.20
N LEU A 23 10.90 -37.32 -17.83
CA LEU A 23 11.94 -36.43 -18.40
C LEU A 23 12.60 -35.48 -17.37
N CYS A 24 12.51 -35.77 -16.08
CA CYS A 24 13.24 -35.01 -15.06
C CYS A 24 14.75 -35.18 -15.23
N ASP A 25 15.48 -34.08 -15.31
CA ASP A 25 16.93 -34.04 -15.58
C ASP A 25 17.74 -33.47 -14.39
N VAL A 26 17.08 -33.15 -13.26
CA VAL A 26 17.68 -32.73 -12.00
C VAL A 26 16.86 -33.23 -10.81
N VAL A 27 17.54 -33.51 -9.71
CA VAL A 27 16.92 -33.83 -8.42
C VAL A 27 17.32 -32.75 -7.42
N LEU A 28 16.34 -32.10 -6.77
CA LEU A 28 16.57 -31.14 -5.73
C LEU A 28 16.40 -31.83 -4.38
N ALA A 29 17.46 -31.86 -3.57
CA ALA A 29 17.44 -32.43 -2.22
C ALA A 29 17.19 -31.33 -1.18
N VAL A 30 16.13 -31.49 -0.39
CA VAL A 30 15.73 -30.55 0.66
C VAL A 30 15.55 -31.34 1.96
N GLY A 31 16.48 -31.23 2.87
CA GLY A 31 16.55 -32.09 4.03
C GLY A 31 16.67 -33.56 3.61
N ASP A 32 15.76 -34.39 4.07
CA ASP A 32 15.67 -35.83 3.77
C ASP A 32 14.82 -36.16 2.54
N ARG A 33 14.15 -35.16 1.93
CA ARG A 33 13.27 -35.35 0.76
C ARG A 33 13.99 -34.98 -0.54
N ARG A 34 13.63 -35.70 -1.59
CA ARG A 34 14.11 -35.49 -2.95
C ARG A 34 12.97 -35.10 -3.86
N PHE A 35 13.22 -34.12 -4.74
CA PHE A 35 12.23 -33.57 -5.67
C PHE A 35 12.78 -33.61 -7.09
N PRO A 36 12.44 -34.65 -7.88
CA PRO A 36 12.76 -34.65 -9.31
C PRO A 36 12.09 -33.47 -10.02
N ALA A 37 12.82 -32.84 -10.94
CA ALA A 37 12.34 -31.63 -11.62
C ALA A 37 13.03 -31.45 -12.99
N HIS A 38 12.57 -30.44 -13.74
CA HIS A 38 13.11 -30.10 -15.06
C HIS A 38 13.91 -28.79 -14.96
N ARG A 39 15.19 -28.84 -15.31
CA ARG A 39 16.09 -27.66 -15.31
C ARG A 39 15.49 -26.49 -16.10
N VAL A 40 14.97 -26.77 -17.29
CA VAL A 40 14.40 -25.73 -18.16
C VAL A 40 13.19 -25.04 -17.52
N ILE A 41 12.31 -25.78 -16.85
CA ILE A 41 11.13 -25.22 -16.18
C ILE A 41 11.53 -24.38 -14.96
N LEU A 42 12.42 -24.91 -14.14
CA LEU A 42 12.94 -24.18 -12.97
C LEU A 42 13.66 -22.89 -13.38
N SER A 43 14.50 -22.97 -14.42
CA SER A 43 15.25 -21.82 -14.94
C SER A 43 14.35 -20.77 -15.61
N ALA A 44 13.20 -21.19 -16.15
CA ALA A 44 12.22 -20.27 -16.72
C ALA A 44 11.43 -19.54 -15.63
N ALA A 45 11.15 -20.20 -14.51
CA ALA A 45 10.31 -19.68 -13.43
C ALA A 45 11.09 -18.86 -12.39
N SER A 46 12.40 -19.07 -12.26
CA SER A 46 13.22 -18.51 -11.18
C SER A 46 14.58 -18.07 -11.73
N LYS A 47 14.93 -16.80 -11.52
CA LYS A 47 16.25 -16.27 -11.90
C LYS A 47 17.36 -16.90 -11.06
N PHE A 48 17.09 -17.17 -9.78
CA PHE A 48 18.02 -17.89 -8.91
C PHE A 48 18.30 -19.31 -9.44
N MET A 49 17.24 -20.08 -9.72
CA MET A 49 17.39 -21.44 -10.26
C MET A 49 18.08 -21.43 -11.62
N ARG A 50 17.81 -20.42 -12.46
CA ARG A 50 18.51 -20.26 -13.74
C ARG A 50 20.01 -20.07 -13.53
N ALA A 51 20.40 -19.23 -12.60
CA ALA A 51 21.81 -19.02 -12.29
C ALA A 51 22.47 -20.33 -11.78
N CYS A 52 21.82 -21.05 -10.87
CA CYS A 52 22.35 -22.29 -10.30
C CYS A 52 22.39 -23.45 -11.32
N LEU A 53 21.35 -23.61 -12.16
CA LEU A 53 21.16 -24.80 -12.98
C LEU A 53 21.64 -24.67 -14.44
N ALA A 54 21.75 -23.42 -14.94
CA ALA A 54 22.16 -23.14 -16.31
C ALA A 54 23.35 -22.15 -16.39
N GLY A 55 23.90 -21.76 -15.24
CA GLY A 55 25.05 -20.86 -15.14
C GLY A 55 26.39 -21.60 -15.13
N ASN A 56 27.47 -20.87 -14.83
CA ASN A 56 28.84 -21.42 -14.70
C ASN A 56 29.14 -21.92 -13.27
N PHE A 57 28.12 -22.28 -12.49
CA PHE A 57 28.30 -22.84 -11.15
C PHE A 57 28.52 -24.35 -11.21
N ALA A 58 29.18 -24.88 -10.19
CA ALA A 58 29.48 -26.33 -10.10
C ALA A 58 28.21 -27.20 -10.07
N GLU A 59 27.09 -26.65 -9.65
CA GLU A 59 25.78 -27.30 -9.61
C GLU A 59 25.11 -27.45 -10.97
N ALA A 60 25.57 -26.70 -11.97
CA ALA A 60 24.96 -26.70 -13.30
C ALA A 60 24.99 -28.08 -13.97
N ASP A 61 26.04 -28.87 -13.76
CA ASP A 61 26.21 -30.20 -14.35
C ASP A 61 25.86 -31.35 -13.39
N GLN A 62 25.50 -31.04 -12.13
CA GLN A 62 25.20 -32.06 -11.13
C GLN A 62 23.76 -32.56 -11.28
N PRO A 63 23.54 -33.90 -11.26
CA PRO A 63 22.18 -34.47 -11.28
C PRO A 63 21.44 -34.28 -9.97
N LEU A 64 22.15 -33.98 -8.86
CA LEU A 64 21.63 -33.75 -7.53
C LEU A 64 22.10 -32.40 -7.01
N VAL A 65 21.17 -31.51 -6.70
CA VAL A 65 21.43 -30.18 -6.13
C VAL A 65 20.83 -30.08 -4.74
N ASN A 66 21.64 -29.72 -3.75
CA ASN A 66 21.20 -29.55 -2.37
C ASN A 66 20.62 -28.14 -2.18
N VAL A 67 19.41 -28.06 -1.63
CA VAL A 67 18.73 -26.83 -1.25
C VAL A 67 18.61 -26.79 0.26
N THR A 68 19.25 -25.82 0.89
CA THR A 68 19.28 -25.64 2.36
C THR A 68 18.27 -24.58 2.83
N ASP A 69 18.10 -24.45 4.14
CA ASP A 69 17.37 -23.35 4.80
C ASP A 69 15.92 -23.17 4.36
N ILE A 70 15.25 -24.23 3.98
CA ILE A 70 13.82 -24.27 3.66
C ILE A 70 13.25 -25.62 4.10
N SER A 71 12.02 -25.62 4.58
CA SER A 71 11.33 -26.88 4.87
C SER A 71 10.88 -27.58 3.58
N PRO A 72 10.93 -28.93 3.52
CA PRO A 72 10.51 -29.68 2.34
C PRO A 72 9.05 -29.37 1.92
N ASP A 73 8.17 -29.09 2.87
CA ASP A 73 6.77 -28.80 2.60
C ASP A 73 6.57 -27.43 1.94
N VAL A 74 7.34 -26.40 2.38
CA VAL A 74 7.28 -25.07 1.74
C VAL A 74 7.92 -25.14 0.34
N PHE A 75 9.01 -25.89 0.20
CA PHE A 75 9.64 -26.08 -1.10
C PHE A 75 8.73 -26.81 -2.08
N LEU A 76 7.95 -27.81 -1.63
CA LEU A 76 6.95 -28.45 -2.45
C LEU A 76 5.86 -27.46 -2.93
N LEU A 77 5.45 -26.49 -2.10
CA LEU A 77 4.52 -25.45 -2.52
C LEU A 77 5.12 -24.56 -3.62
N VAL A 78 6.42 -24.20 -3.51
CA VAL A 78 7.11 -23.46 -4.58
C VAL A 78 7.10 -24.26 -5.88
N LEU A 79 7.51 -25.52 -5.85
CA LEU A 79 7.49 -26.40 -7.03
C LEU A 79 6.07 -26.55 -7.59
N SER A 80 5.10 -26.84 -6.74
CA SER A 80 3.70 -26.96 -7.16
C SER A 80 3.20 -25.71 -7.86
N PHE A 81 3.61 -24.53 -7.40
CA PHE A 81 3.29 -23.27 -8.08
C PHE A 81 4.01 -23.13 -9.42
N VAL A 82 5.28 -23.47 -9.51
CA VAL A 82 6.07 -23.39 -10.74
C VAL A 82 5.42 -24.23 -11.84
N TYR A 83 4.96 -25.43 -11.51
CA TYR A 83 4.35 -26.36 -12.48
C TYR A 83 2.88 -26.06 -12.75
N ASN A 84 2.07 -25.78 -11.73
CA ASN A 84 0.62 -25.60 -11.85
C ASN A 84 0.15 -24.15 -11.93
N ASN A 85 1.00 -23.17 -11.56
CA ASN A 85 0.68 -21.74 -11.46
C ASN A 85 -0.45 -21.41 -10.45
N HIS A 86 -0.87 -22.37 -9.64
CA HIS A 86 -1.82 -22.19 -8.54
C HIS A 86 -1.50 -23.18 -7.42
N ILE A 87 -1.74 -22.75 -6.19
CA ILE A 87 -1.56 -23.56 -4.99
C ILE A 87 -2.61 -23.19 -3.95
N HIS A 88 -2.95 -24.15 -3.12
CA HIS A 88 -3.72 -23.90 -1.90
C HIS A 88 -2.77 -23.84 -0.72
N VAL A 89 -2.79 -22.72 0.00
CA VAL A 89 -1.87 -22.47 1.11
C VAL A 89 -2.65 -22.13 2.35
N SER A 90 -2.32 -22.77 3.46
CA SER A 90 -2.82 -22.37 4.77
C SER A 90 -2.18 -21.06 5.21
N GLU A 91 -2.90 -20.25 5.95
CA GLU A 91 -2.45 -18.95 6.44
C GLU A 91 -1.11 -19.04 7.20
N SER A 92 -0.94 -20.08 8.02
CA SER A 92 0.28 -20.34 8.78
C SER A 92 1.54 -20.54 7.93
N LYS A 93 1.40 -20.85 6.64
CA LYS A 93 2.53 -21.07 5.72
C LYS A 93 2.80 -19.88 4.81
N LEU A 94 1.96 -18.83 4.80
CA LEU A 94 2.13 -17.69 3.89
C LEU A 94 3.45 -16.97 4.08
N THR A 95 3.86 -16.72 5.32
CA THR A 95 5.14 -16.04 5.63
C THR A 95 6.33 -16.86 5.12
N ALA A 96 6.38 -18.16 5.45
CA ALA A 96 7.47 -19.02 5.00
C ALA A 96 7.48 -19.16 3.46
N LEU A 97 6.31 -19.16 2.82
CA LEU A 97 6.21 -19.20 1.37
C LEU A 97 6.66 -17.88 0.73
N LEU A 98 6.39 -16.73 1.37
CA LEU A 98 6.92 -15.43 0.91
C LEU A 98 8.44 -15.42 0.98
N GLU A 99 9.02 -15.86 2.10
CA GLU A 99 10.48 -15.99 2.26
C GLU A 99 11.09 -16.86 1.16
N ALA A 100 10.47 -18.00 0.88
CA ALA A 100 10.90 -18.89 -0.18
C ALA A 100 10.79 -18.26 -1.57
N ALA A 101 9.67 -17.57 -1.87
CA ALA A 101 9.45 -16.92 -3.15
C ALA A 101 10.48 -15.80 -3.42
N CYS A 102 10.78 -14.99 -2.40
CA CYS A 102 11.83 -13.98 -2.46
C CYS A 102 13.22 -14.61 -2.65
N ARG A 103 13.54 -15.63 -1.86
CA ARG A 103 14.84 -16.30 -1.92
C ARG A 103 15.12 -16.97 -3.27
N PHE A 104 14.11 -17.64 -3.83
CA PHE A 104 14.23 -18.29 -5.13
C PHE A 104 13.92 -17.37 -6.31
N ASP A 105 13.66 -16.09 -6.05
CA ASP A 105 13.38 -15.09 -7.09
C ASP A 105 12.29 -15.57 -8.07
N VAL A 106 11.14 -15.99 -7.49
CA VAL A 106 9.94 -16.39 -8.23
C VAL A 106 8.93 -15.25 -8.17
N ASP A 107 9.13 -14.23 -9.02
CA ASP A 107 8.42 -12.95 -9.00
C ASP A 107 6.89 -13.11 -8.95
N VAL A 108 6.34 -14.03 -9.75
CA VAL A 108 4.87 -14.24 -9.85
C VAL A 108 4.30 -14.86 -8.57
N LEU A 109 5.04 -15.78 -7.93
CA LEU A 109 4.64 -16.36 -6.66
C LEU A 109 4.73 -15.32 -5.55
N GLN A 110 5.83 -14.57 -5.52
CA GLN A 110 6.04 -13.49 -4.56
C GLN A 110 4.87 -12.52 -4.58
N ALA A 111 4.52 -11.95 -5.74
CA ALA A 111 3.43 -11.00 -5.87
C ALA A 111 2.08 -11.57 -5.40
N LYS A 112 1.77 -12.82 -5.74
CA LYS A 112 0.52 -13.48 -5.30
C LYS A 112 0.48 -13.70 -3.79
N VAL A 113 1.60 -14.09 -3.17
CA VAL A 113 1.67 -14.29 -1.72
C VAL A 113 1.63 -12.95 -0.98
N GLU A 114 2.30 -11.92 -1.48
CA GLU A 114 2.22 -10.57 -0.95
C GLU A 114 0.77 -10.07 -0.92
N MET A 115 0.03 -10.24 -2.02
CA MET A 115 -1.40 -9.88 -2.07
C MET A 115 -2.24 -10.71 -1.09
N ALA A 116 -2.00 -12.02 -1.00
CA ALA A 116 -2.73 -12.88 -0.07
C ALA A 116 -2.51 -12.52 1.41
N ILE A 117 -1.32 -12.02 1.77
CA ILE A 117 -1.03 -11.48 3.11
C ILE A 117 -1.69 -10.10 3.25
N ALA A 118 -1.60 -9.25 2.22
CA ALA A 118 -2.16 -7.91 2.22
C ALA A 118 -3.68 -7.90 2.44
N ASP A 119 -4.41 -8.85 1.88
CA ASP A 119 -5.86 -9.02 2.06
C ASP A 119 -6.27 -9.36 3.53
N ARG A 120 -5.30 -9.72 4.37
CA ARG A 120 -5.50 -10.08 5.79
C ARG A 120 -4.95 -9.05 6.75
N LEU A 121 -4.55 -7.89 6.25
CA LEU A 121 -4.01 -6.82 7.08
C LEU A 121 -5.09 -6.20 7.97
N THR A 122 -4.73 -6.02 9.22
CA THR A 122 -5.52 -5.35 10.26
C THR A 122 -4.64 -4.31 10.95
N PRO A 123 -5.20 -3.36 11.72
CA PRO A 123 -4.41 -2.44 12.51
C PRO A 123 -3.43 -3.12 13.47
N ASP A 124 -3.77 -4.33 13.96
CA ASP A 124 -2.95 -5.07 14.92
C ASP A 124 -1.73 -5.75 14.30
N ASN A 125 -1.81 -6.15 13.02
CA ASN A 125 -0.75 -6.90 12.34
C ASN A 125 0.00 -6.11 11.26
N CYS A 126 -0.50 -4.94 10.85
CA CYS A 126 0.07 -4.19 9.72
C CYS A 126 1.51 -3.75 9.96
N LEU A 127 1.89 -3.39 11.18
CA LEU A 127 3.27 -2.96 11.47
C LEU A 127 4.26 -4.13 11.40
N ASP A 128 3.88 -5.30 11.90
CA ASP A 128 4.73 -6.50 11.80
C ASP A 128 4.86 -6.97 10.35
N ALA A 129 3.75 -6.92 9.59
CA ALA A 129 3.77 -7.19 8.16
C ALA A 129 4.64 -6.18 7.39
N TRP A 130 4.60 -4.91 7.76
CA TRP A 130 5.45 -3.87 7.16
C TRP A 130 6.93 -4.13 7.42
N LYS A 131 7.33 -4.43 8.67
CA LYS A 131 8.71 -4.80 9.02
C LYS A 131 9.17 -6.05 8.26
N MET A 132 8.32 -7.06 8.17
CA MET A 132 8.59 -8.27 7.41
C MET A 132 8.82 -7.96 5.93
N ALA A 133 7.93 -7.16 5.32
CA ALA A 133 8.03 -6.74 3.93
C ALA A 133 9.31 -5.94 3.64
N ASN A 134 9.71 -5.05 4.55
CA ASN A 134 10.98 -4.30 4.44
C ASN A 134 12.20 -5.23 4.40
N ARG A 135 12.23 -6.26 5.26
CA ARG A 135 13.34 -7.22 5.29
C ARG A 135 13.44 -8.07 4.03
N MET A 136 12.31 -8.35 3.40
CA MET A 136 12.21 -9.23 2.23
C MET A 136 12.16 -8.48 0.91
N SER A 137 12.18 -7.14 0.92
CA SER A 137 11.96 -6.30 -0.26
C SER A 137 10.62 -6.62 -0.97
N ALA A 138 9.60 -6.96 -0.20
CA ALA A 138 8.25 -7.29 -0.65
C ALA A 138 7.42 -6.00 -0.81
N HIS A 139 7.60 -5.31 -1.94
CA HIS A 139 7.11 -3.94 -2.12
C HIS A 139 5.59 -3.82 -2.11
N ILE A 140 4.87 -4.77 -2.69
CA ILE A 140 3.39 -4.74 -2.71
C ILE A 140 2.84 -4.81 -1.28
N LEU A 141 3.37 -5.75 -0.48
CA LEU A 141 2.98 -5.90 0.92
C LEU A 141 3.40 -4.69 1.76
N GLN A 142 4.61 -4.14 1.51
CA GLN A 142 5.12 -2.95 2.17
C GLN A 142 4.16 -1.77 2.01
N ASP A 143 3.77 -1.46 0.76
CA ASP A 143 2.88 -0.35 0.44
C ASP A 143 1.48 -0.54 1.06
N LYS A 144 0.93 -1.74 0.98
CA LYS A 144 -0.37 -2.07 1.57
C LYS A 144 -0.35 -1.99 3.09
N ALA A 145 0.64 -2.56 3.74
CA ALA A 145 0.79 -2.53 5.20
C ALA A 145 0.94 -1.10 5.72
N LYS A 146 1.75 -0.28 5.05
CA LYS A 146 1.91 1.13 5.34
C LYS A 146 0.61 1.92 5.13
N SER A 147 -0.14 1.62 4.06
CA SER A 147 -1.44 2.25 3.80
C SER A 147 -2.45 1.95 4.92
N VAL A 148 -2.51 0.69 5.40
CA VAL A 148 -3.36 0.32 6.54
C VAL A 148 -2.92 1.04 7.82
N ALA A 149 -1.60 1.08 8.10
CA ALA A 149 -1.07 1.77 9.27
C ALA A 149 -1.40 3.27 9.26
N MET A 150 -1.34 3.92 8.10
CA MET A 150 -1.67 5.34 7.96
C MET A 150 -3.16 5.61 8.04
N SER A 151 -3.99 4.79 7.39
CA SER A 151 -5.45 5.02 7.32
C SER A 151 -6.17 4.72 8.64
N LYS A 152 -5.60 3.87 9.49
CA LYS A 152 -6.15 3.46 10.79
C LYS A 152 -5.20 3.75 11.95
N PHE A 153 -4.50 4.87 11.87
CA PHE A 153 -3.44 5.18 12.82
C PHE A 153 -3.91 5.27 14.27
N ASP A 154 -5.13 5.74 14.53
CA ASP A 154 -5.69 5.80 15.89
C ASP A 154 -5.77 4.42 16.56
N ASP A 155 -6.03 3.36 15.79
CA ASP A 155 -6.04 1.98 16.29
C ASP A 155 -4.61 1.44 16.42
N VAL A 156 -3.78 1.68 15.41
CA VAL A 156 -2.36 1.27 15.40
C VAL A 156 -1.59 1.91 16.56
N ALA A 157 -1.85 3.17 16.87
CA ALA A 157 -1.23 3.90 17.98
C ALA A 157 -1.48 3.26 19.36
N ARG A 158 -2.57 2.49 19.50
CA ARG A 158 -2.90 1.75 20.72
C ARG A 158 -2.24 0.37 20.80
N SER A 159 -1.70 -0.12 19.69
CA SER A 159 -1.04 -1.42 19.65
C SER A 159 0.36 -1.36 20.26
N ALA A 160 0.80 -2.44 20.91
CA ALA A 160 2.18 -2.55 21.40
C ALA A 160 3.22 -2.57 20.26
N ALA A 161 2.81 -2.93 19.06
CA ALA A 161 3.70 -3.02 17.89
C ALA A 161 4.30 -1.66 17.52
N VAL A 162 3.60 -0.54 17.76
CA VAL A 162 4.13 0.81 17.48
C VAL A 162 5.38 1.12 18.30
N LEU A 163 5.46 0.60 19.53
CA LEU A 163 6.60 0.81 20.44
C LEU A 163 7.87 0.09 19.98
N THR A 164 7.73 -0.88 19.08
CA THR A 164 8.84 -1.68 18.54
C THR A 164 9.37 -1.15 17.19
N LEU A 165 8.81 -0.04 16.70
CA LEU A 165 9.31 0.64 15.49
C LEU A 165 10.70 1.25 15.75
N SER A 166 11.53 1.27 14.73
CA SER A 166 12.72 2.11 14.73
C SER A 166 12.32 3.59 14.65
N SER A 167 13.23 4.49 15.03
CA SER A 167 13.00 5.93 14.90
C SER A 167 12.66 6.35 13.47
N ASN A 168 13.32 5.76 12.48
CA ASN A 168 13.07 6.05 11.07
C ASN A 168 11.68 5.59 10.61
N GLU A 169 11.26 4.37 11.02
CA GLU A 169 9.93 3.86 10.69
C GLU A 169 8.83 4.71 11.34
N LEU A 170 9.01 5.11 12.59
CA LEU A 170 8.06 6.00 13.26
C LEU A 170 8.03 7.38 12.59
N ALA A 171 9.20 7.96 12.27
CA ALA A 171 9.30 9.23 11.56
C ALA A 171 8.60 9.17 10.20
N GLU A 172 8.77 8.09 9.46
CA GLU A 172 8.11 7.88 8.17
C GLU A 172 6.58 7.90 8.28
N LEU A 173 6.01 7.31 9.33
CA LEU A 173 4.56 7.37 9.58
C LEU A 173 4.11 8.77 10.00
N VAL A 174 4.74 9.34 11.04
CA VAL A 174 4.26 10.59 11.63
C VAL A 174 4.54 11.82 10.79
N SER A 175 5.53 11.78 9.89
CA SER A 175 5.80 12.85 8.93
C SER A 175 4.79 12.89 7.77
N SER A 176 4.17 11.74 7.47
CA SER A 176 3.32 11.60 6.29
C SER A 176 2.11 12.55 6.32
N ASN A 177 1.87 13.22 5.20
CA ASN A 177 0.65 13.99 4.98
C ASN A 177 -0.60 13.10 4.85
N MET A 178 -0.38 11.82 4.53
CA MET A 178 -1.44 10.83 4.31
C MET A 178 -1.91 10.15 5.60
N LEU A 179 -1.32 10.51 6.75
CA LEU A 179 -1.70 9.93 8.04
C LEU A 179 -3.09 10.40 8.46
N VAL A 180 -4.02 9.47 8.68
CA VAL A 180 -5.38 9.73 9.16
C VAL A 180 -5.40 9.62 10.67
N VAL A 181 -5.69 10.72 11.35
CA VAL A 181 -5.76 10.80 12.81
C VAL A 181 -6.94 11.65 13.27
N ASN A 182 -7.55 11.27 14.36
CA ASN A 182 -8.63 12.05 14.99
C ASN A 182 -8.17 13.41 15.54
N GLY A 183 -6.87 13.56 15.80
CA GLY A 183 -6.23 14.78 16.29
C GLY A 183 -4.75 14.56 16.47
N GLU A 184 -3.97 15.61 16.35
CA GLU A 184 -2.50 15.55 16.51
C GLU A 184 -2.07 15.19 17.94
N ASP A 185 -3.01 15.22 18.89
CA ASP A 185 -2.81 14.69 20.25
C ASP A 185 -2.44 13.21 20.23
N VAL A 186 -3.03 12.41 19.32
CA VAL A 186 -2.72 10.98 19.16
C VAL A 186 -1.27 10.83 18.68
N VAL A 187 -0.86 11.64 17.70
CA VAL A 187 0.53 11.60 17.18
C VAL A 187 1.52 11.93 18.30
N PHE A 188 1.27 13.01 19.05
CA PHE A 188 2.11 13.39 20.17
C PHE A 188 2.23 12.30 21.22
N ARG A 189 1.09 11.75 21.66
CA ARG A 189 1.06 10.66 22.67
C ARG A 189 1.75 9.40 22.19
N THR A 190 1.66 9.09 20.90
CA THR A 190 2.35 7.95 20.30
C THR A 190 3.85 8.12 20.37
N ILE A 191 4.36 9.32 20.01
CA ILE A 191 5.79 9.64 20.11
C ILE A 191 6.24 9.58 21.58
N GLU A 192 5.48 10.16 22.51
CA GLU A 192 5.79 10.13 23.94
C GLU A 192 5.85 8.70 24.50
N ALA A 193 4.86 7.87 24.16
CA ALA A 193 4.85 6.47 24.56
C ALA A 193 6.03 5.68 23.98
N TRP A 194 6.35 5.94 22.69
CA TRP A 194 7.49 5.32 22.03
C TRP A 194 8.81 5.72 22.70
N VAL A 195 9.04 7.01 22.97
CA VAL A 195 10.25 7.51 23.65
C VAL A 195 10.42 6.86 25.03
N ASN A 196 9.32 6.76 25.80
CA ASN A 196 9.34 6.16 27.15
C ASN A 196 9.59 4.65 27.14
N ALA A 197 9.26 3.97 26.04
CA ALA A 197 9.47 2.53 25.89
C ALA A 197 10.88 2.14 25.46
N GLN A 198 11.67 3.10 24.94
CA GLN A 198 13.01 2.80 24.43
C GLN A 198 14.04 2.60 25.55
N SER A 199 14.88 1.59 25.40
CA SER A 199 16.02 1.32 26.29
C SER A 199 17.23 0.88 25.46
N PRO A 200 18.30 1.67 25.37
CA PRO A 200 18.50 2.98 26.01
C PRO A 200 17.59 4.09 25.45
N PRO A 201 17.42 5.19 26.19
CA PRO A 201 16.64 6.34 25.69
C PRO A 201 17.19 6.86 24.37
N PRO A 202 16.33 7.30 23.45
CA PRO A 202 16.77 7.84 22.17
C PRO A 202 17.52 9.16 22.33
N GLU A 203 18.38 9.47 21.37
CA GLU A 203 19.13 10.72 21.33
C GLU A 203 18.20 11.93 21.24
N MET A 204 18.64 13.06 21.80
CA MET A 204 17.84 14.29 21.87
C MET A 204 17.41 14.78 20.48
N ASP A 205 18.29 14.67 19.49
CA ASP A 205 18.03 15.13 18.11
C ASP A 205 16.95 14.29 17.43
N VAL A 206 16.96 12.96 17.65
CA VAL A 206 15.92 12.06 17.15
C VAL A 206 14.54 12.39 17.72
N VAL A 207 14.48 12.66 19.02
CA VAL A 207 13.22 13.04 19.67
C VAL A 207 12.74 14.41 19.18
N THR A 208 13.66 15.34 19.00
CA THR A 208 13.37 16.70 18.49
C THR A 208 12.81 16.63 17.07
N ASP A 209 13.39 15.80 16.22
CA ASP A 209 12.90 15.57 14.85
C ASP A 209 11.49 14.97 14.86
N LEU A 210 11.26 13.91 15.61
CA LEU A 210 9.94 13.27 15.73
C LEU A 210 8.87 14.27 16.20
N LEU A 211 9.15 15.04 17.25
CA LEU A 211 8.25 16.06 17.77
C LEU A 211 8.02 17.19 16.76
N GLY A 212 8.99 17.44 15.89
CA GLY A 212 8.88 18.40 14.79
C GLY A 212 7.78 18.08 13.78
N HIS A 213 7.37 16.80 13.68
CA HIS A 213 6.29 16.37 12.80
C HIS A 213 4.89 16.56 13.39
N VAL A 214 4.76 16.85 14.69
CA VAL A 214 3.46 17.13 15.34
C VAL A 214 2.90 18.46 14.86
N ARG A 215 1.71 18.45 14.32
CA ARG A 215 1.03 19.65 13.81
C ARG A 215 0.24 20.34 14.91
N VAL A 216 0.92 21.07 15.76
CA VAL A 216 0.39 21.73 16.97
C VAL A 216 -0.86 22.58 16.69
N ALA A 217 -0.97 23.16 15.49
CA ALA A 217 -2.16 23.91 15.07
C ALA A 217 -3.45 23.06 15.12
N HIS A 218 -3.33 21.76 14.91
CA HIS A 218 -4.45 20.79 14.78
C HIS A 218 -4.59 19.85 15.98
N MET A 219 -3.94 20.17 17.09
CA MET A 219 -4.18 19.48 18.36
C MET A 219 -5.53 19.93 18.96
N LYS A 220 -6.35 18.95 19.35
CA LYS A 220 -7.64 19.18 20.04
C LYS A 220 -7.42 19.66 21.48
N ASN A 221 -6.48 19.03 22.18
CA ASN A 221 -6.14 19.36 23.55
C ASN A 221 -4.66 19.79 23.67
N LYS A 222 -4.42 21.10 23.73
CA LYS A 222 -3.07 21.65 23.84
C LYS A 222 -2.52 21.64 25.29
N THR A 223 -3.35 21.37 26.30
CA THR A 223 -2.88 21.29 27.70
C THR A 223 -1.95 20.10 27.92
N ILE A 224 -2.06 19.05 27.08
CA ILE A 224 -1.17 17.89 27.08
C ILE A 224 0.30 18.31 26.96
N LEU A 225 0.61 19.35 26.16
CA LEU A 225 1.97 19.85 26.02
C LEU A 225 2.50 20.53 27.29
N GLN A 226 1.62 21.08 28.12
CA GLN A 226 2.01 21.71 29.40
C GLN A 226 2.24 20.66 30.49
N GLU A 227 1.51 19.56 30.44
CA GLU A 227 1.57 18.49 31.43
C GLU A 227 2.68 17.47 31.13
N SER A 228 3.13 17.36 29.88
CA SER A 228 4.11 16.35 29.47
C SER A 228 5.54 16.77 29.83
N PRO A 229 6.28 15.93 30.59
CA PRO A 229 7.70 16.14 30.84
C PRO A 229 8.53 16.17 29.55
N LEU A 230 8.13 15.37 28.53
CA LEU A 230 8.79 15.30 27.23
C LEU A 230 8.64 16.64 26.49
N ALA A 231 7.42 17.20 26.45
CA ALA A 231 7.17 18.47 25.79
C ALA A 231 7.91 19.63 26.51
N ASN A 232 7.98 19.61 27.83
CA ASN A 232 8.71 20.59 28.60
C ASN A 232 10.22 20.56 28.31
N LYS A 233 10.80 19.35 28.19
CA LYS A 233 12.21 19.17 27.85
C LYS A 233 12.54 19.65 26.43
N HIS A 234 11.60 19.54 25.49
CA HIS A 234 11.73 19.95 24.08
C HIS A 234 10.87 21.18 23.74
N SER A 235 10.68 22.09 24.70
CA SER A 235 9.82 23.26 24.56
C SER A 235 10.13 24.17 23.38
N SER A 236 11.39 24.24 22.95
CA SER A 236 11.82 25.02 21.77
C SER A 236 11.11 24.59 20.47
N VAL A 237 10.82 23.29 20.30
CA VAL A 237 10.11 22.76 19.13
C VAL A 237 8.69 23.32 19.06
N PHE A 238 8.01 23.33 20.21
CA PHE A 238 6.62 23.80 20.30
C PHE A 238 6.53 25.34 20.26
N LEU A 239 7.49 26.05 20.86
CA LEU A 239 7.56 27.49 20.77
C LEU A 239 7.76 27.96 19.33
N SER A 240 8.63 27.30 18.57
CA SER A 240 8.78 27.60 17.14
C SER A 240 7.52 27.32 16.34
N ALA A 241 6.81 26.23 16.64
CA ALA A 241 5.54 25.91 16.00
C ALA A 241 4.43 26.93 16.32
N TYR A 242 4.37 27.41 17.56
CA TYR A 242 3.46 28.49 17.95
C TYR A 242 3.79 29.82 17.26
N ALA A 243 5.07 30.16 17.13
CA ALA A 243 5.48 31.35 16.39
C ALA A 243 5.04 31.28 14.91
N GLU A 244 5.19 30.12 14.26
CA GLU A 244 4.71 29.91 12.89
C GLU A 244 3.19 30.08 12.76
N ILE A 245 2.41 29.64 13.77
CA ILE A 245 0.96 29.81 13.79
C ILE A 245 0.59 31.29 13.92
N VAL A 246 1.25 32.02 14.83
CA VAL A 246 1.02 33.46 15.05
C VAL A 246 1.35 34.27 13.80
N ASP A 247 2.48 33.96 13.15
CA ASP A 247 2.90 34.59 11.90
C ASP A 247 2.06 34.19 10.69
N LYS A 248 1.05 33.31 10.85
CA LYS A 248 0.21 32.77 9.77
C LYS A 248 1.01 32.15 8.62
N LYS A 249 2.20 31.65 8.90
CA LYS A 249 3.04 30.97 7.91
C LYS A 249 2.40 29.65 7.50
N LYS A 250 2.30 29.40 6.19
CA LYS A 250 1.85 28.11 5.63
C LYS A 250 3.01 27.12 5.61
N THR A 251 3.40 26.59 6.76
CA THR A 251 4.40 25.53 6.89
C THR A 251 3.74 24.15 6.96
N ILE A 252 4.53 23.08 6.93
CA ILE A 252 4.03 21.71 7.13
C ILE A 252 3.30 21.59 8.47
N ARG A 253 3.76 22.27 9.52
CA ARG A 253 3.18 22.23 10.88
C ARG A 253 1.85 22.96 11.02
N THR A 254 1.53 23.87 10.09
CA THR A 254 0.28 24.64 10.10
C THR A 254 -0.76 24.13 9.10
N ARG A 255 -0.38 23.20 8.21
CA ARG A 255 -1.30 22.58 7.26
C ARG A 255 -1.98 21.36 7.92
N HIS A 256 -3.26 21.15 7.60
CA HIS A 256 -3.90 19.87 7.88
C HIS A 256 -3.16 18.73 7.16
N ARG A 257 -3.12 17.56 7.77
CA ARG A 257 -2.80 16.35 7.03
C ARG A 257 -3.84 16.22 5.93
N THR A 258 -3.40 15.87 4.76
CA THR A 258 -4.35 15.52 3.72
C THR A 258 -5.08 14.28 4.24
N LEU A 259 -6.39 14.39 4.47
CA LEU A 259 -7.18 13.22 4.79
C LEU A 259 -6.91 12.22 3.67
N CYS A 260 -6.35 11.08 4.01
CA CYS A 260 -6.23 9.98 3.09
C CYS A 260 -7.62 9.42 2.89
N VAL A 261 -8.34 10.06 2.01
CA VAL A 261 -9.42 9.38 1.34
C VAL A 261 -8.71 8.29 0.54
N PRO A 262 -9.00 7.00 0.77
CA PRO A 262 -8.45 5.94 -0.06
C PRO A 262 -8.66 6.35 -1.52
N PRO A 263 -7.70 6.05 -2.42
CA PRO A 263 -7.87 6.39 -3.81
C PRO A 263 -9.25 5.88 -4.22
N LEU A 264 -10.06 6.80 -4.76
CA LEU A 264 -11.42 6.50 -5.17
C LEU A 264 -11.35 5.34 -6.16
N GLU A 265 -11.92 4.20 -5.80
CA GLU A 265 -12.04 3.08 -6.71
C GLU A 265 -13.26 3.30 -7.61
N PHE A 266 -13.23 2.68 -8.80
CA PHE A 266 -14.32 2.85 -9.76
C PHE A 266 -15.68 2.42 -9.17
N ASP A 267 -15.66 1.36 -8.33
CA ASP A 267 -16.86 0.84 -7.69
C ASP A 267 -17.44 1.75 -6.60
N ASP A 268 -16.64 2.68 -6.07
CA ASP A 268 -17.09 3.67 -5.09
C ASP A 268 -17.90 4.81 -5.73
N LEU A 269 -17.85 4.95 -7.05
CA LEU A 269 -18.55 6.01 -7.76
C LEU A 269 -20.07 5.77 -7.76
N CYS A 270 -20.80 6.48 -6.95
CA CYS A 270 -22.26 6.47 -6.93
C CYS A 270 -22.83 7.86 -7.22
N LYS A 271 -24.07 7.88 -7.75
CA LYS A 271 -24.79 9.13 -8.00
C LYS A 271 -24.97 9.92 -6.69
N GLY A 272 -24.68 11.20 -6.73
CA GLY A 272 -24.75 12.08 -5.56
C GLY A 272 -23.45 12.20 -4.77
N LEU A 273 -22.43 11.37 -5.05
CA LEU A 273 -21.13 11.47 -4.41
C LEU A 273 -20.45 12.79 -4.76
N ARG A 274 -19.87 13.47 -3.78
CA ARG A 274 -19.08 14.68 -4.00
C ARG A 274 -17.63 14.31 -4.26
N VAL A 275 -17.10 14.77 -5.38
CA VAL A 275 -15.73 14.50 -5.82
C VAL A 275 -15.04 15.79 -6.22
N ARG A 276 -13.72 15.84 -6.08
CA ARG A 276 -12.88 16.92 -6.56
C ARG A 276 -12.05 16.45 -7.73
N VAL A 277 -11.92 17.26 -8.78
CA VAL A 277 -10.97 16.99 -9.85
C VAL A 277 -9.57 17.40 -9.37
N LYS A 278 -8.58 16.52 -9.52
CA LYS A 278 -7.19 16.79 -9.13
C LYS A 278 -6.69 18.09 -9.76
N ALA A 279 -5.91 18.86 -9.03
CA ALA A 279 -5.42 20.16 -9.49
C ALA A 279 -4.20 20.09 -10.43
N ASP A 280 -3.58 18.92 -10.56
CA ASP A 280 -2.43 18.72 -11.45
C ASP A 280 -2.88 18.63 -12.92
N LEU A 281 -2.73 19.77 -13.61
CA LEU A 281 -3.12 19.90 -15.03
C LEU A 281 -2.43 18.86 -15.92
N ALA A 282 -1.13 18.61 -15.73
CA ALA A 282 -0.37 17.73 -16.60
C ALA A 282 -0.82 16.27 -16.42
N PHE A 283 -1.08 15.85 -15.18
CA PHE A 283 -1.61 14.53 -14.87
C PHE A 283 -3.02 14.34 -15.44
N VAL A 284 -3.94 15.28 -15.17
CA VAL A 284 -5.33 15.20 -15.64
C VAL A 284 -5.40 15.20 -17.17
N GLU A 285 -4.61 16.05 -17.82
CA GLU A 285 -4.55 16.12 -19.28
C GLU A 285 -4.01 14.82 -19.90
N LYS A 286 -2.99 14.20 -19.29
CA LYS A 286 -2.43 12.90 -19.72
C LYS A 286 -3.47 11.79 -19.60
N GLU A 287 -4.11 11.66 -18.44
CA GLU A 287 -5.14 10.65 -18.20
C GLU A 287 -6.34 10.80 -19.14
N CYS A 288 -6.82 12.04 -19.37
CA CYS A 288 -7.92 12.30 -20.29
C CYS A 288 -7.57 12.10 -21.76
N LYS A 289 -6.33 12.33 -22.19
CA LYS A 289 -5.88 12.10 -23.58
C LYS A 289 -5.62 10.62 -23.90
N GLY A 290 -5.35 9.80 -22.89
CA GLY A 290 -5.14 8.35 -23.03
C GLY A 290 -6.41 7.56 -23.40
N ILE A 291 -7.53 8.22 -23.55
CA ILE A 291 -8.84 7.65 -23.80
C ILE A 291 -9.03 7.39 -25.31
N PRO A 292 -9.39 6.14 -25.74
CA PRO A 292 -9.64 5.84 -27.15
C PRO A 292 -10.83 6.66 -27.71
N PRO A 293 -10.76 7.10 -28.98
CA PRO A 293 -11.80 7.93 -29.62
C PRO A 293 -13.11 7.18 -29.93
N ASP A 294 -13.21 5.89 -29.63
CA ASP A 294 -14.35 5.02 -29.99
C ASP A 294 -15.55 5.11 -29.05
N ALA A 295 -15.47 5.93 -28.01
CA ALA A 295 -16.58 6.09 -27.09
C ALA A 295 -17.73 6.86 -27.77
N THR A 296 -18.92 6.29 -27.73
CA THR A 296 -20.17 6.89 -28.24
C THR A 296 -20.55 8.24 -27.56
N GLU A 297 -19.83 8.60 -26.50
CA GLU A 297 -19.90 9.91 -25.83
C GLU A 297 -18.59 10.65 -26.11
N LYS A 298 -18.64 11.95 -26.38
CA LYS A 298 -17.45 12.80 -26.60
C LYS A 298 -16.58 12.82 -25.35
N VAL A 299 -15.69 11.86 -25.27
CA VAL A 299 -14.73 11.72 -24.19
C VAL A 299 -13.37 12.11 -24.75
N GLY A 300 -12.65 12.93 -24.06
CA GLY A 300 -11.33 13.40 -24.44
C GLY A 300 -11.02 14.72 -23.75
N TRP A 301 -9.74 15.08 -23.72
CA TRP A 301 -9.33 16.36 -23.17
C TRP A 301 -9.94 17.54 -23.95
N ASN A 302 -10.63 18.41 -23.22
CA ASN A 302 -11.11 19.69 -23.73
C ASN A 302 -10.46 20.82 -22.90
N SER A 303 -10.10 21.93 -23.57
CA SER A 303 -9.52 23.11 -22.90
C SER A 303 -10.39 23.67 -21.78
N ASP A 304 -11.70 23.51 -21.86
CA ASP A 304 -12.65 24.01 -20.87
C ASP A 304 -12.60 23.17 -19.57
N MET A 305 -12.10 21.92 -19.62
CA MET A 305 -11.90 21.09 -18.45
C MET A 305 -10.86 21.64 -17.47
N LYS A 306 -10.00 22.58 -17.92
CA LYS A 306 -9.07 23.30 -17.04
C LYS A 306 -9.79 24.06 -15.92
N ASN A 307 -11.00 24.52 -16.19
CA ASN A 307 -11.80 25.26 -15.21
C ASN A 307 -12.34 24.36 -14.10
N ALA A 308 -12.31 23.03 -14.28
CA ALA A 308 -12.74 22.06 -13.28
C ALA A 308 -11.62 21.63 -12.31
N LEU A 309 -10.35 21.99 -12.57
CA LEU A 309 -9.21 21.57 -11.75
C LEU A 309 -9.33 22.15 -10.33
N GLY A 310 -9.28 21.25 -9.34
CA GLY A 310 -9.39 21.61 -7.92
C GLY A 310 -10.82 21.90 -7.45
N GLU A 311 -11.79 21.98 -8.35
CA GLU A 311 -13.19 22.25 -8.01
C GLU A 311 -13.93 20.97 -7.58
N VAL A 312 -14.99 21.14 -6.79
CA VAL A 312 -15.80 20.06 -6.23
C VAL A 312 -17.11 19.95 -7.02
N PHE A 313 -17.40 18.73 -7.42
CA PHE A 313 -18.60 18.40 -8.20
C PHE A 313 -19.38 17.23 -7.58
N THR A 314 -20.62 17.07 -7.98
CA THR A 314 -21.44 15.92 -7.64
C THR A 314 -21.42 14.92 -8.79
N VAL A 315 -21.30 13.64 -8.49
CA VAL A 315 -21.37 12.57 -9.49
C VAL A 315 -22.82 12.44 -9.97
N GLY A 316 -23.06 12.72 -11.25
CA GLY A 316 -24.37 12.55 -11.88
C GLY A 316 -24.66 11.09 -12.25
N ARG A 317 -23.70 10.43 -12.89
CA ARG A 317 -23.77 8.97 -13.17
C ARG A 317 -22.38 8.39 -13.38
N ARG A 318 -22.26 7.09 -13.09
CA ARG A 318 -21.09 6.26 -13.43
C ARG A 318 -21.18 5.86 -14.91
N THR A 319 -20.04 5.80 -15.59
CA THR A 319 -19.96 5.32 -16.98
C THR A 319 -19.18 4.00 -16.98
N ASP A 320 -19.84 2.95 -17.45
CA ASP A 320 -19.26 1.59 -17.52
C ASP A 320 -18.62 1.30 -18.88
N THR A 321 -18.69 2.25 -19.81
CA THR A 321 -18.01 2.17 -21.10
C THR A 321 -16.51 2.40 -20.93
N CYS A 322 -15.72 2.00 -21.89
CA CYS A 322 -14.24 1.94 -22.01
C CYS A 322 -13.34 2.77 -21.05
N LEU A 323 -13.91 3.57 -20.19
CA LEU A 323 -13.25 4.64 -19.44
C LEU A 323 -13.32 4.56 -17.92
N MET A 324 -14.06 3.64 -17.36
CA MET A 324 -14.20 3.60 -15.91
C MET A 324 -14.14 5.01 -15.28
N GLY A 325 -15.21 5.78 -15.36
CA GLY A 325 -15.23 7.17 -14.93
C GLY A 325 -16.61 7.67 -14.50
N ALA A 326 -16.71 8.93 -14.19
CA ALA A 326 -17.95 9.56 -13.77
C ALA A 326 -18.28 10.78 -14.62
N LYS A 327 -19.55 10.91 -15.01
CA LYS A 327 -20.10 12.15 -15.49
C LYS A 327 -20.41 13.06 -14.30
N LEU A 328 -19.79 14.23 -14.26
CA LEU A 328 -19.98 15.19 -13.19
C LEU A 328 -21.10 16.16 -13.54
N ASP A 329 -21.92 16.51 -12.56
CA ASP A 329 -22.92 17.57 -12.69
C ASP A 329 -22.19 18.92 -12.53
N THR A 330 -21.78 19.48 -13.65
CA THR A 330 -21.09 20.77 -13.72
C THR A 330 -21.99 21.86 -14.21
N LYS A 331 -21.97 22.98 -13.52
CA LYS A 331 -22.55 24.25 -14.05
C LYS A 331 -21.39 25.21 -14.25
N ASP A 332 -21.34 25.84 -15.42
CA ASP A 332 -20.40 26.94 -15.62
C ASP A 332 -20.81 28.19 -14.81
N LYS A 333 -19.95 29.23 -14.82
CA LYS A 333 -20.21 30.49 -14.12
C LYS A 333 -21.47 31.23 -14.63
N GLN A 334 -22.02 30.77 -15.75
CA GLN A 334 -23.24 31.29 -16.37
C GLN A 334 -24.45 30.39 -16.12
N GLY A 335 -24.30 29.29 -15.38
CA GLY A 335 -25.36 28.37 -15.01
C GLY A 335 -25.69 27.31 -16.06
N MET A 336 -24.91 27.21 -17.13
CA MET A 336 -25.09 26.22 -18.20
C MET A 336 -24.47 24.89 -17.77
N THR A 337 -25.20 23.80 -17.93
CA THR A 337 -24.71 22.46 -17.54
C THR A 337 -23.68 21.96 -18.53
N MET A 338 -22.43 21.78 -18.05
CA MET A 338 -21.37 21.21 -18.85
C MET A 338 -21.28 19.70 -18.58
N ASN A 339 -21.29 18.90 -19.63
CA ASN A 339 -21.26 17.43 -19.53
C ASN A 339 -19.86 16.92 -19.81
N PHE A 340 -19.01 16.97 -18.80
CA PHE A 340 -17.67 16.32 -18.85
C PHE A 340 -17.69 14.96 -18.19
N ILE A 341 -16.96 14.01 -18.79
CA ILE A 341 -16.69 12.71 -18.18
C ILE A 341 -15.21 12.71 -17.82
N PHE A 342 -14.93 12.46 -16.54
CA PHE A 342 -13.56 12.33 -16.02
C PHE A 342 -13.28 10.89 -15.68
N PRO A 343 -12.06 10.35 -16.02
CA PRO A 343 -11.61 9.08 -15.49
C PRO A 343 -11.62 9.11 -13.95
N TYR A 344 -11.94 8.00 -13.30
CA TYR A 344 -11.93 7.94 -11.84
C TYR A 344 -10.55 8.24 -11.24
N THR A 345 -9.47 7.94 -11.98
CA THR A 345 -8.07 8.19 -11.57
C THR A 345 -7.75 9.66 -11.32
N VAL A 346 -8.52 10.59 -11.93
CA VAL A 346 -8.35 12.04 -11.73
C VAL A 346 -9.31 12.63 -10.71
N LEU A 347 -10.14 11.81 -10.08
CA LEU A 347 -11.13 12.24 -9.09
C LEU A 347 -10.63 11.95 -7.66
N GLU A 348 -11.04 12.80 -6.73
CA GLU A 348 -10.80 12.66 -5.29
C GLU A 348 -12.13 12.77 -4.55
N LEU A 349 -12.38 11.91 -3.58
CA LEU A 349 -13.57 11.99 -2.74
C LEU A 349 -13.51 13.26 -1.88
N VAL A 350 -14.62 13.97 -1.75
CA VAL A 350 -14.76 15.08 -0.83
C VAL A 350 -15.62 14.65 0.34
N MET A 351 -15.02 14.57 1.52
CA MET A 351 -15.74 14.38 2.76
C MET A 351 -16.36 15.71 3.17
N ASP A 352 -17.64 15.71 3.50
CA ASP A 352 -18.31 16.91 3.99
C ASP A 352 -17.88 17.18 5.45
N ASP A 353 -17.42 18.40 5.72
CA ASP A 353 -17.10 18.87 7.08
C ASP A 353 -18.36 18.89 8.00
N SER A 354 -19.55 18.68 7.42
CA SER A 354 -20.82 18.65 8.14
C SER A 354 -21.07 17.38 8.97
N LEU A 355 -20.29 16.31 8.80
CA LEU A 355 -20.38 15.10 9.62
C LEU A 355 -19.80 15.29 11.03
N ASP A 356 -18.94 16.28 11.23
CA ASP A 356 -18.42 16.63 12.55
C ASP A 356 -19.46 17.30 13.45
N GLN A 357 -20.55 17.85 12.89
CA GLN A 357 -21.65 18.44 13.67
C GLN A 357 -22.72 17.42 14.10
N MET A 358 -22.80 16.25 13.46
CA MET A 358 -23.78 15.22 13.85
C MET A 358 -23.30 14.34 15.03
N ASN A 359 -22.01 14.25 15.27
CA ASN A 359 -21.46 13.49 16.40
C ASN A 359 -21.40 14.29 17.72
N SER A 360 -21.69 15.58 17.68
CA SER A 360 -21.76 16.43 18.89
C SER A 360 -23.18 16.58 19.49
N SER A 361 -24.17 15.93 18.90
CA SER A 361 -25.60 16.10 19.32
C SER A 361 -26.25 14.84 19.93
N THR A 362 -25.49 13.84 20.32
CA THR A 362 -26.01 12.64 21.00
C THR A 362 -25.41 12.51 22.41
N GLU A 363 -25.50 13.58 23.18
CA GLU A 363 -25.62 13.51 24.65
C GLU A 363 -26.82 14.34 25.01
N LEU A 364 -27.90 13.67 25.41
CA LEU A 364 -28.96 14.07 26.28
C LEU A 364 -30.28 13.38 25.89
N THR A 365 -30.52 12.24 26.41
CA THR A 365 -31.65 11.84 27.29
C THR A 365 -31.49 10.37 27.64
#